data_6a4ba30b726a72fd281d786314fe5e22
#
_entry.id   6a4ba30b726a72fd281d786314fe5e22
#
_cell.length_a   1.000
_cell.length_b   1.000
_cell.length_c   1.000
_cell.angle_alpha   90.00
_cell.angle_beta   90.00
_cell.angle_gamma   90.00
#
_symmetry.space_group_name_H-M   'P 1'
#
loop_
_entity.id
_entity.type
_entity.pdbx_description
1 polymer ?
#
loop_
_entity_poly.entity_id
_entity_poly.type
_entity_poly.pdbx_seq_one_letter_code
_entity_poly.pdbx_strand_id
1 'polypeptide(L)'
;MAALAARFGETLKTGDIVALNGDLGAGKTSFARALIRNQLGQETEVPSPTFTLVQTYDFPLCPLYHYDLYRLDDPEEIWALGFEEACMSGICLIEWPEKAGENLPENHIDITIHKMDKETQRRIVITRPKKDD
;
A
#
# COMPACT_ATOMS: atom_id res chain seq x y z
N MET A 1 0.97 -13.00 9.23
CA MET A 1 0.91 -11.81 8.35
C MET A 1 0.43 -10.55 9.07
N ALA A 2 -0.65 -10.64 9.83
CA ALA A 2 -1.21 -9.46 10.48
C ALA A 2 -0.23 -8.78 11.45
N ALA A 3 0.52 -9.54 12.24
CA ALA A 3 1.50 -8.98 13.18
C ALA A 3 2.63 -8.26 12.43
N LEU A 4 3.07 -8.79 11.31
CA LEU A 4 4.11 -8.17 10.49
C LEU A 4 3.59 -6.88 9.87
N ALA A 5 2.36 -6.88 9.33
CA ALA A 5 1.74 -5.70 8.76
C ALA A 5 1.61 -4.59 9.81
N ALA A 6 1.19 -4.93 11.03
CA ALA A 6 1.06 -3.99 12.13
C ALA A 6 2.40 -3.33 12.47
N ARG A 7 3.44 -4.14 12.64
CA ARG A 7 4.78 -3.61 12.98
C ARG A 7 5.36 -2.78 11.85
N PHE A 8 5.16 -3.20 10.60
CA PHE A 8 5.63 -2.44 9.45
C PHE A 8 4.94 -1.07 9.40
N GLY A 9 3.62 -1.04 9.62
CA GLY A 9 2.85 0.21 9.60
C GLY A 9 3.34 1.22 10.64
N GLU A 10 3.82 0.75 11.79
CA GLU A 10 4.34 1.62 12.84
C GLU A 10 5.64 2.33 12.43
N THR A 11 6.34 1.82 11.43
CA THR A 11 7.59 2.42 10.93
C THR A 11 7.37 3.50 9.88
N LEU A 12 6.15 3.64 9.38
CA LEU A 12 5.85 4.56 8.28
C LEU A 12 5.76 6.00 8.74
N LYS A 13 6.17 6.90 7.86
CA LYS A 13 6.17 8.34 8.10
C LYS A 13 5.69 9.07 6.86
N THR A 14 5.37 10.35 7.02
CA THR A 14 4.95 11.21 5.91
C THR A 14 5.94 11.15 4.76
N GLY A 15 5.43 10.95 3.56
CA GLY A 15 6.23 10.84 2.35
C GLY A 15 6.59 9.41 1.97
N ASP A 16 6.31 8.42 2.82
CA ASP A 16 6.59 7.03 2.48
C ASP A 16 5.58 6.51 1.46
N ILE A 17 6.10 5.82 0.45
CA ILE A 17 5.31 5.19 -0.60
C ILE A 17 5.59 3.71 -0.55
N VAL A 18 4.53 2.92 -0.41
CA VAL A 18 4.63 1.46 -0.27
C VAL A 18 3.93 0.81 -1.45
N ALA A 19 4.69 0.09 -2.25
CA ALA A 19 4.17 -0.69 -3.36
C ALA A 19 3.90 -2.12 -2.89
N LEU A 20 2.64 -2.54 -2.94
CA LEU A 20 2.22 -3.88 -2.56
C LEU A 20 2.13 -4.74 -3.81
N ASN A 21 3.04 -5.71 -3.91
CA ASN A 21 3.15 -6.61 -5.06
C ASN A 21 2.67 -8.01 -4.67
N GLY A 22 2.12 -8.72 -5.63
CA GLY A 22 1.66 -10.09 -5.43
C GLY A 22 0.55 -10.42 -6.40
N ASP A 23 0.37 -11.70 -6.65
CA ASP A 23 -0.68 -12.17 -7.54
C ASP A 23 -2.07 -11.89 -6.96
N LEU A 24 -3.08 -11.95 -7.82
CA LEU A 24 -4.46 -11.82 -7.38
C LEU A 24 -4.75 -12.87 -6.29
N GLY A 25 -5.31 -12.41 -5.19
CA GLY A 25 -5.59 -13.29 -4.04
C GLY A 25 -4.40 -13.60 -3.16
N ALA A 26 -3.23 -12.99 -3.38
CA ALA A 26 -2.05 -13.21 -2.54
C ALA A 26 -2.19 -12.63 -1.14
N GLY A 27 -3.07 -11.65 -0.95
CA GLY A 27 -3.32 -11.05 0.36
C GLY A 27 -2.90 -9.60 0.47
N LYS A 28 -2.78 -8.88 -0.64
CA LYS A 28 -2.40 -7.45 -0.64
C LYS A 28 -3.39 -6.61 0.16
N THR A 29 -4.68 -6.77 -0.12
CA THR A 29 -5.72 -6.04 0.61
C THR A 29 -5.77 -6.46 2.08
N SER A 30 -5.57 -7.75 2.37
CA SER A 30 -5.53 -8.24 3.76
C SER A 30 -4.36 -7.63 4.53
N PHE A 31 -3.21 -7.47 3.88
CA PHE A 31 -2.04 -6.83 4.48
C PHE A 31 -2.34 -5.35 4.79
N ALA A 32 -2.89 -4.64 3.81
CA ALA A 32 -3.27 -3.24 3.98
C ALA A 32 -4.29 -3.07 5.11
N ARG A 33 -5.30 -3.95 5.15
CA ARG A 33 -6.34 -3.91 6.19
C ARG A 33 -5.76 -4.10 7.57
N ALA A 34 -4.87 -5.08 7.75
CA ALA A 34 -4.23 -5.32 9.03
C ALA A 34 -3.39 -4.13 9.50
N LEU A 35 -2.65 -3.52 8.57
CA LEU A 35 -1.84 -2.34 8.84
C LEU A 35 -2.71 -1.17 9.30
N ILE A 36 -3.78 -0.90 8.57
CA ILE A 36 -4.70 0.21 8.87
C ILE A 36 -5.41 -0.01 10.20
N ARG A 37 -5.92 -1.22 10.44
CA ARG A 37 -6.64 -1.54 11.68
C ARG A 37 -5.76 -1.47 12.91
N ASN A 38 -4.46 -1.76 12.76
CA ASN A 38 -3.54 -1.61 13.89
C ASN A 38 -3.43 -0.15 14.34
N GLN A 39 -3.53 0.80 13.41
CA GLN A 39 -3.44 2.22 13.71
C GLN A 39 -4.77 2.83 14.16
N LEU A 40 -5.88 2.38 13.60
CA LEU A 40 -7.19 3.03 13.79
C LEU A 40 -8.18 2.20 14.62
N GLY A 41 -7.88 0.93 14.88
CA GLY A 41 -8.76 0.03 15.61
C GLY A 41 -9.30 -1.11 14.77
N GLN A 42 -9.52 -2.26 15.41
CA GLN A 42 -9.93 -3.49 14.72
C GLN A 42 -11.33 -3.41 14.09
N GLU A 43 -12.15 -2.47 14.55
CA GLU A 43 -13.51 -2.27 14.05
C GLU A 43 -13.56 -1.35 12.83
N THR A 44 -12.44 -0.74 12.45
CA THR A 44 -12.37 0.15 11.30
C THR A 44 -12.72 -0.61 10.03
N GLU A 45 -13.68 -0.07 9.26
CA GLU A 45 -14.01 -0.63 7.96
C GLU A 45 -12.91 -0.28 6.96
N VAL A 46 -12.35 -1.30 6.33
CA VAL A 46 -11.31 -1.14 5.31
C VAL A 46 -11.75 -1.90 4.06
N PRO A 47 -12.62 -1.29 3.26
CA PRO A 47 -13.06 -1.92 2.00
C PRO A 47 -11.91 -1.94 1.00
N SER A 48 -11.95 -2.92 0.09
CA SER A 48 -11.02 -2.93 -1.04
C SER A 48 -11.30 -1.70 -1.91
N PRO A 49 -10.26 -0.91 -2.29
CA PRO A 49 -10.47 0.26 -3.13
C PRO A 49 -10.57 -0.07 -4.63
N THR A 50 -10.87 -1.32 -4.99
CA THR A 50 -10.93 -1.75 -6.39
C THR A 50 -11.84 -0.88 -7.26
N PHE A 51 -12.99 -0.46 -6.73
CA PHE A 51 -13.95 0.36 -7.48
C PHE A 51 -13.78 1.85 -7.25
N THR A 52 -13.32 2.26 -6.08
CA THR A 52 -13.12 3.66 -5.73
C THR A 52 -11.74 4.16 -6.13
N LEU A 53 -10.81 3.26 -6.40
CA LEU A 53 -9.41 3.47 -6.77
C LEU A 53 -8.55 4.01 -5.62
N VAL A 54 -9.09 4.79 -4.71
CA VAL A 54 -8.39 5.29 -3.52
C VAL A 54 -9.35 5.44 -2.35
N GLN A 55 -8.86 5.08 -1.16
CA GLN A 55 -9.52 5.32 0.12
C GLN A 55 -8.54 6.04 1.02
N THR A 56 -9.01 7.02 1.78
CA THR A 56 -8.17 7.84 2.67
C THR A 56 -8.50 7.56 4.13
N TYR A 57 -7.45 7.43 4.94
CA TYR A 57 -7.57 7.16 6.38
C TYR A 57 -6.80 8.20 7.17
N ASP A 58 -7.39 8.68 8.27
CA ASP A 58 -6.76 9.68 9.11
C ASP A 58 -5.86 9.01 10.16
N PHE A 59 -4.59 8.83 9.81
CA PHE A 59 -3.60 8.33 10.77
C PHE A 59 -3.15 9.47 11.69
N PRO A 60 -2.60 9.15 12.88
CA PRO A 60 -2.28 10.18 13.87
C PRO A 60 -1.32 11.27 13.36
N LEU A 61 -0.34 10.93 12.52
CA LEU A 61 0.67 11.89 12.08
C LEU A 61 0.39 12.50 10.71
N CYS A 62 -0.32 11.78 9.84
CA CYS A 62 -0.64 12.22 8.48
C CYS A 62 -1.68 11.30 7.87
N PRO A 63 -2.35 11.72 6.77
CA PRO A 63 -3.28 10.81 6.10
C PRO A 63 -2.55 9.61 5.49
N LEU A 64 -3.26 8.48 5.44
CA LEU A 64 -2.82 7.32 4.66
C LEU A 64 -3.77 7.16 3.47
N TYR A 65 -3.21 7.03 2.27
CA TYR A 65 -3.95 6.84 1.03
C TYR A 65 -3.74 5.41 0.55
N HIS A 66 -4.83 4.65 0.46
CA HIS A 66 -4.81 3.26 -0.01
C HIS A 66 -5.33 3.22 -1.44
N TYR A 67 -4.44 2.98 -2.39
CA TYR A 67 -4.73 2.93 -3.82
C TYR A 67 -4.84 1.50 -4.31
N ASP A 68 -5.76 1.25 -5.23
CA ASP A 68 -5.79 0.03 -6.02
C ASP A 68 -5.86 0.44 -7.50
N LEU A 69 -4.78 0.19 -8.22
CA LEU A 69 -4.63 0.66 -9.59
C LEU A 69 -4.98 -0.40 -10.63
N TYR A 70 -5.55 -1.53 -10.20
CA TYR A 70 -5.85 -2.64 -11.12
C TYR A 70 -6.67 -2.22 -12.33
N ARG A 71 -7.60 -1.28 -12.15
CA ARG A 71 -8.52 -0.83 -13.19
C ARG A 71 -8.05 0.38 -13.99
N LEU A 72 -6.84 0.87 -13.76
CA LEU A 72 -6.31 1.96 -14.56
C LEU A 72 -6.01 1.48 -15.99
N ASP A 73 -6.50 2.21 -16.98
CA ASP A 73 -6.19 1.96 -18.38
C ASP A 73 -4.90 2.65 -18.80
N ASP A 74 -4.62 3.82 -18.23
CA ASP A 74 -3.46 4.65 -18.55
C ASP A 74 -2.79 5.06 -17.25
N PRO A 75 -1.44 4.90 -17.11
CA PRO A 75 -0.72 5.32 -15.92
C PRO A 75 -0.96 6.78 -15.52
N GLU A 76 -1.20 7.67 -16.48
CA GLU A 76 -1.43 9.08 -16.21
C GLU A 76 -2.74 9.36 -15.45
N GLU A 77 -3.67 8.41 -15.44
CA GLU A 77 -4.91 8.56 -14.69
C GLU A 77 -4.67 8.67 -13.18
N ILE A 78 -3.51 8.23 -12.68
CA ILE A 78 -3.19 8.29 -11.26
C ILE A 78 -3.19 9.74 -10.73
N TRP A 79 -2.84 10.70 -11.59
CA TRP A 79 -2.80 12.11 -11.19
C TRP A 79 -4.18 12.66 -10.83
N ALA A 80 -5.23 12.15 -11.47
CA ALA A 80 -6.61 12.52 -11.15
C ALA A 80 -7.06 11.99 -9.78
N LEU A 81 -6.30 11.06 -9.19
CA LEU A 81 -6.58 10.48 -7.87
C LEU A 81 -5.85 11.21 -6.74
N GLY A 82 -5.33 12.41 -6.99
CA GLY A 82 -4.64 13.21 -5.97
C GLY A 82 -3.28 12.68 -5.58
N PHE A 83 -2.63 11.95 -6.46
CA PHE A 83 -1.39 11.25 -6.14
C PHE A 83 -0.24 12.17 -5.79
N GLU A 84 -0.12 13.32 -6.47
CA GLU A 84 0.95 14.29 -6.17
C GLU A 84 0.86 14.77 -4.72
N GLU A 85 -0.32 15.18 -4.29
CA GLU A 85 -0.53 15.64 -2.91
C GLU A 85 -0.33 14.48 -1.92
N ALA A 86 -0.83 13.30 -2.25
CA ALA A 86 -0.69 12.12 -1.39
C ALA A 86 0.78 11.77 -1.13
N CYS A 87 1.62 11.87 -2.16
CA CYS A 87 3.05 11.60 -2.02
C CYS A 87 3.75 12.62 -1.14
N MET A 88 3.28 13.87 -1.13
CA MET A 88 3.90 14.94 -0.38
C MET A 88 3.43 15.02 1.06
N SER A 89 2.15 14.75 1.32
CA SER A 89 1.54 15.05 2.62
C SER A 89 1.15 13.81 3.42
N GLY A 90 1.23 12.62 2.85
CA GLY A 90 0.74 11.42 3.50
C GLY A 90 1.61 10.20 3.27
N ILE A 91 1.03 9.05 3.60
CA ILE A 91 1.60 7.73 3.35
C ILE A 91 0.75 7.11 2.24
N CYS A 92 1.40 6.53 1.22
CA CYS A 92 0.70 5.86 0.12
C CYS A 92 0.91 4.35 0.22
N LEU A 93 -0.19 3.58 0.27
CA LEU A 93 -0.20 2.13 0.08
C LEU A 93 -0.80 1.86 -1.28
N ILE A 94 -0.03 1.26 -2.19
CA ILE A 94 -0.44 1.09 -3.57
C ILE A 94 -0.49 -0.38 -3.96
N GLU A 95 -1.68 -0.88 -4.25
CA GLU A 95 -1.87 -2.21 -4.84
C GLU A 95 -1.81 -2.08 -6.37
N TRP A 96 -1.23 -3.06 -7.02
CA TRP A 96 -0.97 -3.06 -8.47
C TRP A 96 -0.12 -1.87 -8.90
N PRO A 97 1.05 -1.67 -8.25
CA PRO A 97 1.88 -0.49 -8.51
C PRO A 97 2.43 -0.40 -9.94
N GLU A 98 2.54 -1.54 -10.64
CA GLU A 98 2.98 -1.57 -12.03
C GLU A 98 2.07 -0.77 -12.95
N LYS A 99 0.80 -0.57 -12.57
CA LYS A 99 -0.14 0.25 -13.33
C LYS A 99 0.20 1.74 -13.29
N ALA A 100 0.99 2.17 -12.32
CA ALA A 100 1.45 3.56 -12.24
C ALA A 100 2.60 3.83 -13.22
N GLY A 101 3.28 2.78 -13.70
CA GLY A 101 4.38 2.92 -14.64
C GLY A 101 5.49 3.82 -14.10
N GLU A 102 5.93 4.74 -14.93
CA GLU A 102 7.00 5.68 -14.55
C GLU A 102 6.57 6.72 -13.51
N ASN A 103 5.27 6.84 -13.25
CA ASN A 103 4.77 7.78 -12.25
C ASN A 103 5.03 7.31 -10.81
N LEU A 104 5.33 6.01 -10.62
CA LEU A 104 5.71 5.52 -9.31
C LEU A 104 7.10 6.04 -8.96
N PRO A 105 7.23 6.82 -7.86
CA PRO A 105 8.55 7.34 -7.47
C PRO A 105 9.56 6.22 -7.23
N GLU A 106 10.80 6.43 -7.64
CA GLU A 106 11.86 5.44 -7.46
C GLU A 106 12.15 5.15 -5.99
N ASN A 107 11.98 6.14 -5.16
CA ASN A 107 12.23 6.04 -3.72
C ASN A 107 11.01 5.50 -2.99
N HIS A 108 10.63 4.28 -3.30
CA HIS A 108 9.50 3.62 -2.66
C HIS A 108 9.93 2.31 -1.97
N ILE A 109 9.09 1.86 -1.05
CA ILE A 109 9.28 0.59 -0.36
C ILE A 109 8.50 -0.47 -1.11
N ASP A 110 9.14 -1.57 -1.48
CA ASP A 110 8.46 -2.70 -2.11
C ASP A 110 8.13 -3.77 -1.08
N ILE A 111 6.88 -4.21 -1.08
CA ILE A 111 6.45 -5.37 -0.32
C ILE A 111 5.89 -6.37 -1.32
N THR A 112 6.47 -7.56 -1.35
CA THR A 112 5.99 -8.64 -2.22
C THR A 112 5.43 -9.77 -1.36
N ILE A 113 4.19 -10.15 -1.65
CA ILE A 113 3.49 -11.22 -0.93
C ILE A 113 3.38 -12.42 -1.85
N HIS A 114 3.99 -13.53 -1.44
CA HIS A 114 3.98 -14.78 -2.19
C HIS A 114 3.08 -15.80 -1.51
N LYS A 115 2.25 -16.47 -2.30
CA LYS A 115 1.51 -17.64 -1.84
C LYS A 115 2.49 -18.78 -1.65
N MET A 116 2.36 -19.50 -0.54
CA MET A 116 3.15 -20.70 -0.27
C MET A 116 2.29 -21.94 -0.61
N ASP A 117 2.91 -23.13 -0.58
CA ASP A 117 2.23 -24.40 -0.87
C ASP A 117 1.01 -24.65 0.02
N LYS A 118 1.06 -24.16 1.26
CA LYS A 118 -0.09 -24.19 2.16
C LYS A 118 -0.88 -22.90 2.01
N GLU A 119 -2.19 -23.03 1.80
CA GLU A 119 -3.06 -21.86 1.58
C GLU A 119 -3.02 -20.81 2.69
N THR A 120 -2.72 -21.22 3.91
CA THR A 120 -2.67 -20.32 5.07
C THR A 120 -1.33 -19.62 5.23
N GLN A 121 -0.33 -19.99 4.41
CA GLN A 121 1.00 -19.42 4.52
C GLN A 121 1.30 -18.41 3.43
N ARG A 122 2.00 -17.36 3.81
CA ARG A 122 2.48 -16.32 2.89
C ARG A 122 3.93 -16.01 3.20
N ARG A 123 4.70 -15.77 2.15
CA ARG A 123 6.06 -15.25 2.26
C ARG A 123 6.03 -13.78 1.91
N ILE A 124 6.57 -12.94 2.79
CA ILE A 124 6.56 -11.49 2.62
C ILE A 124 7.99 -11.00 2.53
N VAL A 125 8.30 -10.32 1.43
CA VAL A 125 9.64 -9.74 1.21
C VAL A 125 9.49 -8.22 1.19
N ILE A 126 10.21 -7.54 2.07
CA ILE A 126 10.20 -6.09 2.17
C ILE A 126 11.55 -5.57 1.68
N THR A 127 11.52 -4.74 0.65
CA THR A 127 12.72 -4.13 0.09
C THR A 127 12.61 -2.62 0.23
N ARG A 128 13.54 -2.02 0.98
CA ARG A 128 13.59 -0.58 1.18
C ARG A 128 14.54 0.06 0.18
N PRO A 129 14.29 1.33 -0.23
CA PRO A 129 15.21 2.01 -1.12
C PRO A 129 16.57 2.22 -0.42
N LYS A 130 17.63 2.26 -1.23
CA LYS A 130 18.96 2.58 -0.69
C LYS A 130 18.96 4.01 -0.18
N LYS A 131 19.55 4.21 1.00
CA LYS A 131 19.77 5.56 1.49
C LYS A 131 20.90 6.19 0.67
N ASP A 132 20.66 7.41 0.21
CA ASP A 132 21.75 8.23 -0.35
C ASP A 132 22.62 8.71 0.81
N ASP A 133 23.87 8.37 0.72
CA ASP A 133 24.86 8.81 1.72
C ASP A 133 25.27 10.26 1.45
#